data_97936c8e329acc32e9418c3ccb9fc4df
#
_entry.id   97936c8e329acc32e9418c3ccb9fc4df
#
_cell.length_a   1.000
_cell.length_b   1.000
_cell.length_c   1.000
_cell.angle_alpha   90.00
_cell.angle_beta   90.00
_cell.angle_gamma   90.00
#
_symmetry.space_group_name_H-M   'P 1'
#
loop_
_entity.id
_entity.type
_entity.pdbx_description
1 polymer ?
#
loop_
_entity_poly.entity_id
_entity_poly.type
_entity_poly.pdbx_seq_one_letter_code
_entity_poly.pdbx_strand_id
1 'polypeptide(L)'
;MLPGEISAAPAIADLIKTRIRDIADYPQPGIVFKDITPLLADGAALRAVIAALAGGHGQVDKVAGIEARGFILAASVACRLGSGFVPVRKEGKLPAPTYAQTYQLEYGTATIEVHQDAFAPGERVLIVDDVLATGGTAEAAADLVRRAGGEVAGIAVILELGFLDGRARLAGVAVRSLLVV
;
A
#
# COMPACT_ATOMS: atom_id res chain seq x y z
N MET A 1 -13.07 -1.18 35.15
CA MET A 1 -12.26 -0.05 34.67
C MET A 1 -11.10 -0.64 33.91
N LEU A 2 -11.19 -0.74 32.58
CA LEU A 2 -10.17 -1.29 31.70
C LEU A 2 -9.09 -0.22 31.45
N PRO A 3 -7.80 -0.56 31.46
CA PRO A 3 -6.74 0.44 31.23
C PRO A 3 -6.77 0.90 29.78
N GLY A 4 -6.67 2.22 29.60
CA GLY A 4 -6.88 2.98 28.39
C GLY A 4 -6.18 2.47 27.14
N GLU A 5 -6.92 2.49 26.04
CA GLU A 5 -6.39 2.51 24.69
C GLU A 5 -5.49 3.75 24.56
N ILE A 6 -4.19 3.52 24.61
CA ILE A 6 -3.21 4.55 24.25
C ILE A 6 -3.38 4.74 22.75
N SER A 7 -3.94 5.87 22.35
CA SER A 7 -4.04 6.29 20.96
C SER A 7 -2.63 6.34 20.34
N ALA A 8 -2.24 5.28 19.68
CA ALA A 8 -0.94 5.19 19.00
C ALA A 8 -0.89 6.02 17.69
N ALA A 9 -2.04 6.51 17.22
CA ALA A 9 -2.15 7.21 15.95
C ALA A 9 -1.37 8.54 15.87
N PRO A 10 -1.38 9.45 16.85
CA PRO A 10 -0.61 10.68 16.76
C PRO A 10 0.90 10.44 16.72
N ALA A 11 1.39 9.49 17.52
CA ALA A 11 2.82 9.21 17.63
C ALA A 11 3.42 8.66 16.32
N ILE A 12 2.70 7.82 15.58
CA ILE A 12 3.19 7.26 14.31
C ILE A 12 3.18 8.32 13.19
N ALA A 13 2.17 9.18 13.13
CA ALA A 13 2.10 10.26 12.18
C ALA A 13 3.26 11.27 12.37
N ASP A 14 3.57 11.62 13.60
CA ASP A 14 4.68 12.55 13.92
C ASP A 14 6.04 11.90 13.59
N LEU A 15 6.21 10.62 13.88
CA LEU A 15 7.40 9.87 13.46
C LEU A 15 7.59 9.92 11.94
N ILE A 16 6.53 9.66 11.17
CA ILE A 16 6.56 9.68 9.70
C ILE A 16 6.93 11.09 9.22
N LYS A 17 6.26 12.15 9.72
CA LYS A 17 6.55 13.54 9.34
C LYS A 17 8.01 13.92 9.50
N THR A 18 8.67 13.45 10.57
CA THR A 18 10.08 13.76 10.83
C THR A 18 11.08 12.93 10.02
N ARG A 19 10.61 11.92 9.27
CA ARG A 19 11.45 10.96 8.52
C ARG A 19 11.16 10.93 7.03
N ILE A 20 10.24 11.75 6.52
CA ILE A 20 10.02 11.96 5.08
C ILE A 20 10.68 13.26 4.64
N ARG A 21 11.06 13.32 3.37
CA ARG A 21 11.58 14.54 2.73
C ARG A 21 10.66 14.98 1.62
N ASP A 22 10.44 16.27 1.53
CA ASP A 22 9.78 16.89 0.39
C ASP A 22 10.83 17.28 -0.65
N ILE A 23 10.71 16.72 -1.84
CA ILE A 23 11.55 17.04 -2.99
C ILE A 23 10.69 17.82 -3.97
N ALA A 24 10.96 19.13 -4.06
CA ALA A 24 10.25 20.00 -4.98
C ALA A 24 10.63 19.68 -6.43
N ASP A 25 9.68 19.89 -7.35
CA ASP A 25 9.87 19.78 -8.80
C ASP A 25 10.38 18.40 -9.27
N TYR A 26 9.95 17.30 -8.62
CA TYR A 26 10.30 15.94 -9.01
C TYR A 26 9.04 15.06 -9.14
N PRO A 27 8.89 14.22 -10.22
CA PRO A 27 9.80 14.07 -11.37
C PRO A 27 9.72 15.21 -12.39
N GLN A 28 8.83 16.16 -12.18
CA GLN A 28 8.64 17.32 -13.07
C GLN A 28 8.24 18.56 -12.27
N PRO A 29 8.43 19.78 -12.85
CA PRO A 29 8.07 21.04 -12.20
C PRO A 29 6.62 21.04 -11.66
N GLY A 30 6.44 21.57 -10.45
CA GLY A 30 5.14 21.69 -9.78
C GLY A 30 4.74 20.47 -8.93
N ILE A 31 5.46 19.36 -9.00
CA ILE A 31 5.21 18.18 -8.17
C ILE A 31 6.13 18.20 -6.94
N VAL A 32 5.56 17.99 -5.76
CA VAL A 32 6.31 17.76 -4.53
C VAL A 32 6.30 16.26 -4.23
N PHE A 33 7.44 15.62 -4.49
CA PHE A 33 7.60 14.19 -4.25
C PHE A 33 7.89 13.91 -2.78
N LYS A 34 7.18 12.95 -2.22
CA LYS A 34 7.37 12.50 -0.82
C LYS A 34 8.38 11.34 -0.80
N ASP A 35 9.62 11.65 -0.43
CA ASP A 35 10.69 10.67 -0.32
C ASP A 35 10.68 10.00 1.06
N ILE A 36 10.39 8.70 1.06
CA ILE A 36 10.35 7.87 2.27
C ILE A 36 11.69 7.19 2.58
N THR A 37 12.73 7.40 1.78
CA THR A 37 14.01 6.68 1.98
C THR A 37 14.64 6.92 3.34
N PRO A 38 14.58 8.12 3.97
CA PRO A 38 15.10 8.30 5.32
C PRO A 38 14.31 7.49 6.37
N LEU A 39 12.99 7.32 6.18
CA LEU A 39 12.16 6.46 7.03
C LEU A 39 12.56 5.00 6.89
N LEU A 40 12.79 4.53 5.68
CA LEU A 40 13.21 3.15 5.43
C LEU A 40 14.61 2.86 5.99
N ALA A 41 15.51 3.86 5.99
CA ALA A 41 16.87 3.75 6.52
C ALA A 41 16.92 3.74 8.06
N ASP A 42 15.91 4.26 8.75
CA ASP A 42 15.80 4.22 10.20
C ASP A 42 15.11 2.93 10.65
N GLY A 43 15.88 1.97 11.16
CA GLY A 43 15.36 0.66 11.55
C GLY A 43 14.29 0.71 12.67
N ALA A 44 14.30 1.72 13.54
CA ALA A 44 13.27 1.88 14.56
C ALA A 44 11.97 2.42 13.95
N ALA A 45 12.08 3.43 13.08
CA ALA A 45 10.96 4.00 12.36
C ALA A 45 10.31 2.97 11.43
N LEU A 46 11.12 2.21 10.67
CA LEU A 46 10.61 1.15 9.78
C LEU A 46 9.83 0.10 10.57
N ARG A 47 10.37 -0.40 11.69
CA ARG A 47 9.64 -1.36 12.54
C ARG A 47 8.32 -0.82 13.05
N ALA A 48 8.27 0.45 13.48
CA ALA A 48 7.05 1.09 13.97
C ALA A 48 6.00 1.21 12.86
N VAL A 49 6.41 1.65 11.66
CA VAL A 49 5.53 1.76 10.48
C VAL A 49 5.00 0.40 10.04
N ILE A 50 5.85 -0.64 9.96
CA ILE A 50 5.40 -2.00 9.62
C ILE A 50 4.39 -2.52 10.64
N ALA A 51 4.63 -2.27 11.93
CA ALA A 51 3.68 -2.65 12.99
C ALA A 51 2.33 -1.95 12.81
N ALA A 52 2.35 -0.65 12.47
CA ALA A 52 1.14 0.12 12.25
C ALA A 52 0.39 -0.29 10.98
N LEU A 53 1.11 -0.56 9.86
CA LEU A 53 0.50 -1.06 8.62
C LEU A 53 -0.13 -2.44 8.79
N ALA A 54 0.47 -3.33 9.59
CA ALA A 54 -0.05 -4.66 9.85
C ALA A 54 -1.29 -4.69 10.75
N GLY A 55 -1.58 -3.61 11.48
CA GLY A 55 -2.64 -3.59 12.49
C GLY A 55 -4.04 -3.33 11.92
N GLY A 56 -5.08 -3.90 12.56
CA GLY A 56 -6.48 -3.51 12.31
C GLY A 56 -7.17 -4.16 11.10
N HIS A 57 -6.56 -5.17 10.47
CA HIS A 57 -7.10 -5.81 9.25
C HIS A 57 -7.77 -7.18 9.49
N GLY A 58 -7.84 -7.63 10.75
CA GLY A 58 -8.29 -8.99 11.08
C GLY A 58 -7.33 -10.05 10.53
N GLN A 59 -7.87 -11.22 10.18
CA GLN A 59 -7.07 -12.27 9.54
C GLN A 59 -6.69 -11.85 8.11
N VAL A 60 -5.43 -12.05 7.77
CA VAL A 60 -4.86 -11.78 6.43
C VAL A 60 -4.07 -13.01 6.00
N ASP A 61 -4.43 -13.60 4.87
CA ASP A 61 -3.77 -14.80 4.34
C ASP A 61 -2.60 -14.44 3.42
N LYS A 62 -2.75 -13.34 2.66
CA LYS A 62 -1.74 -12.83 1.75
C LYS A 62 -1.61 -11.31 1.87
N VAL A 63 -0.41 -10.80 1.65
CA VAL A 63 -0.15 -9.36 1.51
C VAL A 63 0.32 -9.09 0.08
N ALA A 64 -0.44 -8.31 -0.66
CA ALA A 64 -0.09 -7.87 -2.01
C ALA A 64 0.66 -6.53 -1.95
N GLY A 65 1.86 -6.49 -2.50
CA GLY A 65 2.69 -5.28 -2.57
C GLY A 65 2.74 -4.72 -3.98
N ILE A 66 2.61 -3.40 -4.12
CA ILE A 66 2.66 -2.72 -5.42
C ILE A 66 4.09 -2.29 -5.75
N GLU A 67 4.53 -2.58 -6.98
CA GLU A 67 5.86 -2.19 -7.48
C GLU A 67 6.01 -0.66 -7.49
N ALA A 68 7.10 -0.10 -6.98
CA ALA A 68 8.25 -0.82 -6.43
C ALA A 68 8.37 -0.66 -4.89
N ARG A 69 8.06 0.52 -4.33
CA ARG A 69 8.28 0.83 -2.90
C ARG A 69 7.35 0.03 -2.00
N GLY A 70 6.14 -0.28 -2.48
CA GLY A 70 5.20 -1.15 -1.79
C GLY A 70 5.77 -2.54 -1.49
N PHE A 71 6.70 -3.07 -2.29
CA PHE A 71 7.32 -4.38 -2.03
C PHE A 71 8.07 -4.44 -0.71
N ILE A 72 8.82 -3.39 -0.39
CA ILE A 72 9.62 -3.31 0.85
C ILE A 72 8.69 -3.41 2.07
N LEU A 73 7.60 -2.67 2.02
CA LEU A 73 6.62 -2.59 3.10
C LEU A 73 5.79 -3.88 3.18
N ALA A 74 5.25 -4.32 2.05
CA ALA A 74 4.37 -5.48 1.98
C ALA A 74 5.06 -6.78 2.40
N ALA A 75 6.29 -7.01 1.95
CA ALA A 75 7.07 -8.18 2.37
C ALA A 75 7.31 -8.19 3.88
N SER A 76 7.63 -7.01 4.46
CA SER A 76 7.84 -6.87 5.90
C SER A 76 6.54 -7.05 6.69
N VAL A 77 5.41 -6.54 6.17
CA VAL A 77 4.08 -6.72 6.76
C VAL A 77 3.67 -8.21 6.70
N ALA A 78 3.89 -8.88 5.57
CA ALA A 78 3.60 -10.31 5.41
C ALA A 78 4.37 -11.15 6.44
N CYS A 79 5.68 -10.94 6.58
CA CYS A 79 6.50 -11.59 7.59
C CYS A 79 5.96 -11.36 9.01
N ARG A 80 5.55 -10.13 9.32
CA ARG A 80 5.00 -9.79 10.65
C ARG A 80 3.67 -10.48 10.95
N LEU A 81 2.82 -10.65 9.92
CA LEU A 81 1.51 -11.30 10.04
C LEU A 81 1.59 -12.82 9.94
N GLY A 82 2.72 -13.40 9.54
CA GLY A 82 2.83 -14.81 9.19
C GLY A 82 2.08 -15.16 7.89
N SER A 83 1.84 -14.18 7.02
CA SER A 83 1.11 -14.29 5.75
C SER A 83 2.07 -14.49 4.57
N GLY A 84 1.54 -14.94 3.43
CA GLY A 84 2.29 -14.96 2.17
C GLY A 84 2.40 -13.56 1.55
N PHE A 85 3.48 -13.32 0.78
CA PHE A 85 3.65 -12.09 -0.01
C PHE A 85 3.36 -12.34 -1.50
N VAL A 86 2.63 -11.44 -2.13
CA VAL A 86 2.32 -11.47 -3.57
C VAL A 86 2.76 -10.16 -4.22
N PRO A 87 3.63 -10.18 -5.24
CA PRO A 87 4.03 -9.00 -5.98
C PRO A 87 2.96 -8.60 -7.00
N VAL A 88 2.48 -7.36 -6.95
CA VAL A 88 1.71 -6.70 -8.02
C VAL A 88 2.70 -5.86 -8.83
N ARG A 89 2.92 -6.22 -10.09
CA ARG A 89 4.02 -5.67 -10.89
C ARG A 89 3.55 -4.91 -12.12
N LYS A 90 4.42 -4.06 -12.65
CA LYS A 90 4.23 -3.44 -13.96
C LYS A 90 4.24 -4.52 -15.05
N GLU A 91 3.47 -4.29 -16.11
CA GLU A 91 3.31 -5.20 -17.25
C GLU A 91 4.64 -5.76 -17.77
N GLY A 92 4.64 -7.06 -18.07
CA GLY A 92 5.78 -7.79 -18.61
C GLY A 92 6.89 -8.11 -17.61
N LYS A 93 6.67 -7.93 -16.30
CA LYS A 93 7.68 -8.21 -15.27
C LYS A 93 7.50 -9.56 -14.58
N LEU A 94 6.35 -10.22 -14.77
CA LEU A 94 6.06 -11.52 -14.19
C LEU A 94 6.27 -12.64 -15.23
N PRO A 95 6.93 -13.76 -14.88
CA PRO A 95 7.33 -14.78 -15.86
C PRO A 95 6.27 -15.84 -16.18
N ALA A 96 5.20 -15.96 -15.38
CA ALA A 96 4.12 -16.93 -15.57
C ALA A 96 2.84 -16.23 -16.07
N PRO A 97 1.76 -16.96 -16.42
CA PRO A 97 0.49 -16.37 -16.83
C PRO A 97 -0.07 -15.37 -15.82
N THR A 98 -0.50 -14.19 -16.28
CA THR A 98 -0.96 -13.07 -15.45
C THR A 98 -2.40 -12.69 -15.75
N TYR A 99 -3.04 -12.02 -14.77
CA TYR A 99 -4.12 -11.07 -15.00
C TYR A 99 -3.53 -9.67 -15.02
N ALA A 100 -3.94 -8.87 -16.01
CA ALA A 100 -3.48 -7.48 -16.16
C ALA A 100 -4.65 -6.50 -16.00
N GLN A 101 -4.37 -5.35 -15.40
CA GLN A 101 -5.31 -4.25 -15.23
C GLN A 101 -4.66 -2.94 -15.63
N THR A 102 -5.25 -2.28 -16.64
CA THR A 102 -4.84 -0.93 -17.08
C THR A 102 -5.64 0.11 -16.31
N TYR A 103 -4.99 1.17 -15.90
CA TYR A 103 -5.61 2.28 -15.17
C TYR A 103 -5.04 3.63 -15.61
N GLN A 104 -5.80 4.69 -15.34
CA GLN A 104 -5.40 6.06 -15.66
C GLN A 104 -4.46 6.59 -14.59
N LEU A 105 -3.36 7.20 -15.02
CA LEU A 105 -2.49 8.05 -14.22
C LEU A 105 -2.92 9.51 -14.36
N GLU A 106 -2.30 10.40 -13.61
CA GLU A 106 -2.43 11.86 -13.83
C GLU A 106 -2.03 12.22 -15.26
N TYR A 107 -0.99 11.55 -15.78
CA TYR A 107 -0.54 11.66 -17.17
C TYR A 107 -0.38 10.28 -17.79
N GLY A 108 -1.26 9.92 -18.74
CA GLY A 108 -1.23 8.64 -19.46
C GLY A 108 -1.90 7.48 -18.74
N THR A 109 -1.53 6.27 -19.13
CA THR A 109 -2.02 5.01 -18.57
C THR A 109 -0.86 4.15 -18.08
N ALA A 110 -1.13 3.30 -17.12
CA ALA A 110 -0.21 2.24 -16.70
C ALA A 110 -0.96 0.92 -16.57
N THR A 111 -0.23 -0.18 -16.70
CA THR A 111 -0.76 -1.54 -16.52
C THR A 111 0.01 -2.24 -15.43
N ILE A 112 -0.71 -2.87 -14.51
CA ILE A 112 -0.14 -3.75 -13.48
C ILE A 112 -0.69 -5.14 -13.63
N GLU A 113 0.06 -6.12 -13.13
CA GLU A 113 -0.21 -7.54 -13.27
C GLU A 113 -0.04 -8.29 -11.96
N VAL A 114 -0.77 -9.39 -11.84
CA VAL A 114 -0.59 -10.41 -10.81
C VAL A 114 -0.63 -11.79 -11.46
N HIS A 115 0.09 -12.78 -10.94
CA HIS A 115 -0.01 -14.15 -11.43
C HIS A 115 -1.43 -14.69 -11.25
N GLN A 116 -1.90 -15.51 -12.21
CA GLN A 116 -3.25 -16.08 -12.19
C GLN A 116 -3.48 -17.02 -11.00
N ASP A 117 -2.42 -17.65 -10.50
CA ASP A 117 -2.39 -18.57 -9.36
C ASP A 117 -1.94 -17.91 -8.03
N ALA A 118 -1.94 -16.57 -7.98
CA ALA A 118 -1.44 -15.83 -6.82
C ALA A 118 -2.27 -16.04 -5.56
N PHE A 119 -3.56 -16.26 -5.70
CA PHE A 119 -4.51 -16.41 -4.59
C PHE A 119 -5.36 -17.66 -4.75
N ALA A 120 -5.57 -18.38 -3.65
CA ALA A 120 -6.63 -19.37 -3.57
C ALA A 120 -8.00 -18.67 -3.41
N PRO A 121 -9.10 -19.30 -3.86
CA PRO A 121 -10.44 -18.73 -3.74
C PRO A 121 -10.79 -18.35 -2.30
N GLY A 122 -11.18 -17.08 -2.09
CA GLY A 122 -11.58 -16.57 -0.78
C GLY A 122 -10.43 -16.19 0.16
N GLU A 123 -9.15 -16.31 -0.25
CA GLU A 123 -8.03 -15.81 0.57
C GLU A 123 -8.16 -14.30 0.82
N ARG A 124 -8.00 -13.90 2.06
CA ARG A 124 -8.08 -12.50 2.49
C ARG A 124 -6.76 -11.79 2.23
N VAL A 125 -6.80 -10.77 1.38
CA VAL A 125 -5.61 -10.08 0.86
C VAL A 125 -5.55 -8.64 1.36
N LEU A 126 -4.47 -8.28 2.05
CA LEU A 126 -4.13 -6.90 2.39
C LEU A 126 -3.26 -6.32 1.27
N ILE A 127 -3.68 -5.22 0.68
CA ILE A 127 -2.87 -4.49 -0.32
C ILE A 127 -2.05 -3.43 0.40
N VAL A 128 -0.75 -3.38 0.12
CA VAL A 128 0.16 -2.44 0.77
C VAL A 128 0.95 -1.65 -0.28
N ASP A 129 0.96 -0.33 -0.11
CA ASP A 129 1.82 0.58 -0.86
C ASP A 129 2.36 1.68 0.05
N ASP A 130 3.22 2.53 -0.46
CA ASP A 130 3.75 3.66 0.32
C ASP A 130 2.85 4.90 0.26
N VAL A 131 2.24 5.20 -0.89
CA VAL A 131 1.43 6.41 -1.10
C VAL A 131 0.11 6.11 -1.79
N LEU A 132 -0.97 6.60 -1.22
CA LEU A 132 -2.26 6.75 -1.89
C LEU A 132 -2.35 8.17 -2.45
N ALA A 133 -2.25 8.29 -3.78
CA ALA A 133 -2.41 9.55 -4.52
C ALA A 133 -3.83 9.64 -5.10
N THR A 134 -4.00 9.50 -6.40
CA THR A 134 -5.31 9.55 -7.09
C THR A 134 -6.17 8.30 -6.90
N GLY A 135 -5.64 7.24 -6.29
CA GLY A 135 -6.34 5.98 -6.03
C GLY A 135 -6.34 4.98 -7.19
N GLY A 136 -5.97 5.37 -8.40
CA GLY A 136 -6.05 4.51 -9.59
C GLY A 136 -5.24 3.21 -9.48
N THR A 137 -4.00 3.29 -8.97
CA THR A 137 -3.16 2.09 -8.78
C THR A 137 -3.74 1.15 -7.72
N ALA A 138 -4.23 1.71 -6.61
CA ALA A 138 -4.81 0.92 -5.53
C ALA A 138 -6.13 0.26 -5.96
N GLU A 139 -6.97 0.96 -6.74
CA GLU A 139 -8.19 0.42 -7.35
C GLU A 139 -7.86 -0.73 -8.30
N ALA A 140 -6.91 -0.54 -9.22
CA ALA A 140 -6.47 -1.57 -10.16
C ALA A 140 -5.90 -2.81 -9.44
N ALA A 141 -5.16 -2.62 -8.35
CA ALA A 141 -4.66 -3.73 -7.53
C ALA A 141 -5.80 -4.47 -6.83
N ALA A 142 -6.82 -3.77 -6.32
CA ALA A 142 -8.00 -4.38 -5.71
C ALA A 142 -8.81 -5.20 -6.72
N ASP A 143 -8.94 -4.73 -7.95
CA ASP A 143 -9.62 -5.46 -9.03
C ASP A 143 -8.83 -6.70 -9.45
N LEU A 144 -7.51 -6.63 -9.52
CA LEU A 144 -6.67 -7.79 -9.78
C LEU A 144 -6.79 -8.86 -8.67
N VAL A 145 -6.80 -8.47 -7.41
CA VAL A 145 -7.03 -9.39 -6.28
C VAL A 145 -8.35 -10.13 -6.46
N ARG A 146 -9.45 -9.41 -6.71
CA ARG A 146 -10.77 -9.99 -6.90
C ARG A 146 -10.82 -10.91 -8.12
N ARG A 147 -10.24 -10.46 -9.25
CA ARG A 147 -10.18 -11.25 -10.50
C ARG A 147 -9.38 -12.53 -10.35
N ALA A 148 -8.35 -12.52 -9.52
CA ALA A 148 -7.52 -13.69 -9.23
C ALA A 148 -8.10 -14.58 -8.12
N GLY A 149 -9.32 -14.30 -7.61
CA GLY A 149 -10.04 -15.15 -6.64
C GLY A 149 -9.87 -14.76 -5.17
N GLY A 150 -9.09 -13.72 -4.86
CA GLY A 150 -8.90 -13.23 -3.50
C GLY A 150 -10.02 -12.27 -3.05
N GLU A 151 -10.12 -12.07 -1.75
CA GLU A 151 -10.98 -11.08 -1.10
C GLU A 151 -10.13 -9.93 -0.54
N VAL A 152 -10.44 -8.68 -0.91
CA VAL A 152 -9.70 -7.52 -0.42
C VAL A 152 -10.05 -7.28 1.06
N ALA A 153 -9.11 -7.59 1.96
CA ALA A 153 -9.23 -7.34 3.40
C ALA A 153 -9.08 -5.85 3.74
N GLY A 154 -8.35 -5.12 2.91
CA GLY A 154 -8.12 -3.68 3.05
C GLY A 154 -6.92 -3.21 2.25
N ILE A 155 -6.69 -1.90 2.31
CA ILE A 155 -5.52 -1.24 1.72
C ILE A 155 -4.82 -0.49 2.84
N ALA A 156 -3.49 -0.62 2.95
CA ALA A 156 -2.69 0.07 3.94
C ALA A 156 -1.55 0.84 3.27
N VAL A 157 -1.43 2.13 3.59
CA VAL A 157 -0.40 3.01 3.04
C VAL A 157 0.25 3.86 4.12
N ILE A 158 1.50 4.27 3.90
CA ILE A 158 2.17 5.21 4.80
C ILE A 158 1.54 6.60 4.67
N LEU A 159 1.40 7.08 3.43
CA LEU A 159 0.94 8.42 3.11
C LEU A 159 -0.34 8.41 2.29
N GLU A 160 -1.22 9.34 2.57
CA GLU A 160 -2.37 9.67 1.71
C GLU A 160 -2.27 11.16 1.33
N LEU A 161 -2.31 11.44 0.02
CA LEU A 161 -2.36 12.79 -0.49
C LEU A 161 -3.83 13.23 -0.53
N GLY A 162 -4.31 13.79 0.60
CA GLY A 162 -5.73 14.07 0.81
C GLY A 162 -6.33 15.01 -0.23
N PHE A 163 -5.54 15.93 -0.77
CA PHE A 163 -5.97 16.89 -1.79
C PHE A 163 -6.27 16.24 -3.17
N LEU A 164 -5.88 14.98 -3.40
CA LEU A 164 -6.15 14.22 -4.64
C LEU A 164 -7.40 13.32 -4.52
N ASP A 165 -8.01 13.24 -3.34
CA ASP A 165 -9.24 12.48 -3.07
C ASP A 165 -9.22 11.03 -3.59
N GLY A 166 -8.05 10.39 -3.56
CA GLY A 166 -7.86 9.03 -4.06
C GLY A 166 -8.71 7.98 -3.35
N ARG A 167 -9.10 8.25 -2.10
CA ARG A 167 -9.96 7.38 -1.31
C ARG A 167 -11.37 7.24 -1.90
N ALA A 168 -11.88 8.24 -2.60
CA ALA A 168 -13.21 8.21 -3.23
C ALA A 168 -13.33 7.08 -4.29
N ARG A 169 -12.22 6.71 -4.94
CA ARG A 169 -12.19 5.57 -5.90
C ARG A 169 -12.27 4.19 -5.23
N LEU A 170 -11.99 4.13 -3.94
CA LEU A 170 -11.90 2.87 -3.18
C LEU A 170 -13.16 2.58 -2.37
N ALA A 171 -14.33 3.00 -2.90
CA ALA A 171 -15.61 2.81 -2.23
C ALA A 171 -15.85 1.34 -1.86
N GLY A 172 -16.20 1.08 -0.61
CA GLY A 172 -16.43 -0.27 -0.08
C GLY A 172 -15.17 -1.04 0.32
N VAL A 173 -13.97 -0.45 0.17
CA VAL A 173 -12.71 -1.03 0.66
C VAL A 173 -12.24 -0.25 1.89
N ALA A 174 -11.88 -0.95 2.96
CA ALA A 174 -11.28 -0.32 4.13
C ALA A 174 -9.88 0.20 3.78
N VAL A 175 -9.66 1.51 3.90
CA VAL A 175 -8.36 2.13 3.63
C VAL A 175 -7.77 2.68 4.92
N ARG A 176 -6.57 2.26 5.25
CA ARG A 176 -5.77 2.75 6.38
C ARG A 176 -4.57 3.53 5.87
N SER A 177 -4.53 4.81 6.19
CA SER A 177 -3.39 5.69 5.96
C SER A 177 -2.77 6.06 7.30
N LEU A 178 -1.44 5.97 7.42
CA LEU A 178 -0.76 6.31 8.67
C LEU A 178 -0.58 7.82 8.82
N LEU A 179 -0.51 8.53 7.70
CA LEU A 179 -0.45 10.00 7.65
C LEU A 179 -1.21 10.50 6.43
N VAL A 180 -2.08 11.49 6.63
CA VAL A 180 -2.74 12.26 5.56
C VAL A 180 -2.05 13.62 5.45
N VAL A 181 -1.70 14.05 4.23
CA VAL A 181 -1.02 15.32 3.94
C VAL A 181 -1.75 16.09 2.84
#